data_fad9a6cc91f84c41afa342d88a40e049
#
_entry.id   fad9a6cc91f84c41afa342d88a40e049
#
_cell.length_a   1.000
_cell.length_b   1.000
_cell.length_c   1.000
_cell.angle_alpha   90.00
_cell.angle_beta   90.00
_cell.angle_gamma   90.00
#
_symmetry.space_group_name_H-M   'P 1'
#
loop_
_entity.id
_entity.type
_entity.pdbx_description
1 polymer ?
#
loop_
_entity_poly.entity_id
_entity_poly.type
_entity_poly.pdbx_seq_one_letter_code
_entity_poly.pdbx_strand_id
1 'polypeptide(L)'
;DLLERFMDAAVEKGIPKTDDFNKGDNFGCGYFQVTEKNGLRCSAAVGYLNPIKKRENLKIETNCHVEKINFDGTKAVSVSFWKDNESNIVRANKEILLSAGTIGSAQILQTSGVGSGEKLSNLGIKMIKDLKGVGQNLQDHLMFRPVYKVKNLKSLNGKINSLFGNLLIGLEYIFKQSGPMTMGASQVCGF
;
A
#
# COMPACT_ATOMS: atom_id res chain seq x y z
N ASP A 1 12.05 -26.69 8.12
CA ASP A 1 12.14 -25.25 8.07
C ASP A 1 11.57 -24.64 9.33
N LEU A 2 12.15 -23.53 9.82
CA LEU A 2 11.69 -22.85 11.05
C LEU A 2 10.26 -22.28 10.87
N LEU A 3 9.96 -21.78 9.70
CA LEU A 3 8.65 -21.20 9.38
C LEU A 3 7.54 -22.26 9.37
N GLU A 4 7.81 -23.42 8.82
CA GLU A 4 6.88 -24.56 8.89
C GLU A 4 6.60 -24.98 10.33
N ARG A 5 7.64 -25.10 11.16
CA ARG A 5 7.47 -25.43 12.58
C ARG A 5 6.67 -24.38 13.34
N PHE A 6 6.81 -23.10 12.97
CA PHE A 6 5.99 -22.03 13.52
C PHE A 6 4.51 -22.23 13.17
N MET A 7 4.22 -22.51 11.90
CA MET A 7 2.85 -22.77 11.44
C MET A 7 2.27 -24.06 12.06
N ASP A 8 3.09 -25.11 12.21
CA ASP A 8 2.67 -26.34 12.91
C ASP A 8 2.30 -26.06 14.36
N ALA A 9 3.11 -25.25 15.07
CA ALA A 9 2.81 -24.85 16.44
C ALA A 9 1.53 -23.99 16.54
N ALA A 10 1.23 -23.17 15.53
CA ALA A 10 -0.02 -22.44 15.46
C ALA A 10 -1.22 -23.39 15.32
N VAL A 11 -1.09 -24.42 14.48
CA VAL A 11 -2.14 -25.45 14.31
C VAL A 11 -2.38 -26.20 15.63
N GLU A 12 -1.34 -26.54 16.39
CA GLU A 12 -1.47 -27.13 17.73
C GLU A 12 -2.25 -26.25 18.71
N LYS A 13 -2.28 -24.94 18.47
CA LYS A 13 -3.04 -23.95 19.27
C LYS A 13 -4.40 -23.62 18.68
N GLY A 14 -4.84 -24.33 17.64
CA GLY A 14 -6.16 -24.16 17.01
C GLY A 14 -6.21 -23.08 15.92
N ILE A 15 -5.05 -22.55 15.49
CA ILE A 15 -4.98 -21.61 14.37
C ILE A 15 -4.69 -22.38 13.08
N PRO A 16 -5.63 -22.51 12.14
CA PRO A 16 -5.43 -23.34 10.95
C PRO A 16 -4.38 -22.73 10.00
N LYS A 17 -3.75 -23.57 9.18
CA LYS A 17 -2.97 -23.08 8.05
C LYS A 17 -3.88 -22.54 6.97
N THR A 18 -3.48 -21.43 6.36
CA THR A 18 -4.14 -20.87 5.17
C THR A 18 -3.13 -20.63 4.06
N ASP A 19 -3.53 -20.85 2.83
CA ASP A 19 -2.76 -20.59 1.62
C ASP A 19 -3.07 -19.21 1.02
N ASP A 20 -4.19 -18.61 1.43
CA ASP A 20 -4.63 -17.31 0.92
C ASP A 20 -5.45 -16.55 1.96
N PHE A 21 -4.91 -15.43 2.44
CA PHE A 21 -5.60 -14.53 3.38
C PHE A 21 -6.67 -13.65 2.71
N ASN A 22 -6.77 -13.65 1.39
CA ASN A 22 -7.67 -12.79 0.63
C ASN A 22 -8.90 -13.53 0.08
N LYS A 23 -9.12 -14.78 0.48
CA LYS A 23 -10.25 -15.61 -0.02
C LYS A 23 -11.58 -15.42 0.71
N GLY A 24 -11.68 -14.38 1.56
CA GLY A 24 -12.91 -14.04 2.28
C GLY A 24 -12.87 -14.33 3.78
N ASP A 25 -12.07 -15.30 4.22
CA ASP A 25 -11.73 -15.53 5.62
C ASP A 25 -10.22 -15.46 5.77
N ASN A 26 -9.74 -14.53 6.59
CA ASN A 26 -8.32 -14.33 6.85
C ASN A 26 -7.84 -15.02 8.15
N PHE A 27 -8.73 -15.71 8.89
CA PHE A 27 -8.32 -16.43 10.08
C PHE A 27 -7.41 -17.60 9.74
N GLY A 28 -6.21 -17.59 10.29
CA GLY A 28 -5.23 -18.65 10.08
C GLY A 28 -3.79 -18.16 10.10
N CYS A 29 -2.86 -19.06 9.83
CA CYS A 29 -1.44 -18.74 9.65
C CYS A 29 -0.94 -19.26 8.29
N GLY A 30 -0.05 -18.51 7.66
CA GLY A 30 0.48 -18.87 6.36
C GLY A 30 1.60 -17.94 5.89
N TYR A 31 2.12 -18.22 4.72
CA TYR A 31 3.09 -17.35 4.09
C TYR A 31 2.43 -16.07 3.58
N PHE A 32 3.12 -14.95 3.73
CA PHE A 32 2.68 -13.70 3.11
C PHE A 32 2.70 -13.81 1.59
N GLN A 33 1.60 -13.42 0.97
CA GLN A 33 1.55 -13.16 -0.47
C GLN A 33 2.25 -11.82 -0.75
N VAL A 34 3.34 -11.86 -1.52
CA VAL A 34 4.15 -10.67 -1.80
C VAL A 34 4.06 -10.25 -3.26
N THR A 35 4.08 -8.94 -3.50
CA THR A 35 4.06 -8.36 -4.85
C THR A 35 5.49 -8.31 -5.38
N GLU A 36 5.93 -9.43 -5.94
CA GLU A 36 7.28 -9.62 -6.46
C GLU A 36 7.24 -10.28 -7.83
N LYS A 37 8.24 -9.98 -8.66
CA LYS A 37 8.48 -10.64 -9.94
C LYS A 37 9.98 -10.69 -10.21
N ASN A 38 10.51 -11.91 -10.44
CA ASN A 38 11.93 -12.15 -10.73
C ASN A 38 12.87 -11.56 -9.66
N GLY A 39 12.57 -11.77 -8.38
CA GLY A 39 13.39 -11.27 -7.27
C GLY A 39 13.34 -9.75 -7.06
N LEU A 40 12.45 -9.04 -7.74
CA LEU A 40 12.29 -7.59 -7.64
C LEU A 40 10.88 -7.22 -7.21
N ARG A 41 10.77 -6.14 -6.43
CA ARG A 41 9.47 -5.59 -6.06
C ARG A 41 8.68 -5.20 -7.31
N CYS A 42 7.51 -5.81 -7.49
CA CYS A 42 6.56 -5.47 -8.54
C CYS A 42 5.51 -4.48 -8.02
N SER A 43 5.85 -3.19 -7.98
CA SER A 43 4.90 -2.15 -7.58
C SER A 43 3.75 -2.04 -8.59
N ALA A 44 2.65 -1.37 -8.20
CA ALA A 44 1.54 -1.08 -9.12
C ALA A 44 2.00 -0.36 -10.39
N ALA A 45 2.99 0.54 -10.28
CA ALA A 45 3.58 1.19 -11.44
C ALA A 45 4.29 0.19 -12.37
N VAL A 46 5.05 -0.75 -11.80
CA VAL A 46 5.75 -1.79 -12.59
C VAL A 46 4.76 -2.79 -13.21
N GLY A 47 3.80 -3.26 -12.42
CA GLY A 47 2.86 -4.30 -12.85
C GLY A 47 1.79 -3.80 -13.82
N TYR A 48 1.28 -2.59 -13.61
CA TYR A 48 0.11 -2.10 -14.35
C TYR A 48 0.38 -0.88 -15.21
N LEU A 49 1.14 0.12 -14.71
CA LEU A 49 1.30 1.38 -15.41
C LEU A 49 2.37 1.34 -16.51
N ASN A 50 3.55 0.80 -16.22
CA ASN A 50 4.65 0.74 -17.20
C ASN A 50 4.28 0.02 -18.50
N PRO A 51 3.53 -1.10 -18.48
CA PRO A 51 3.12 -1.79 -19.72
C PRO A 51 2.22 -0.95 -20.62
N ILE A 52 1.47 -0.01 -20.06
CA ILE A 52 0.44 0.76 -20.79
C ILE A 52 0.75 2.26 -20.94
N LYS A 53 1.86 2.75 -20.39
CA LYS A 53 2.19 4.19 -20.36
C LYS A 53 2.33 4.86 -21.74
N LYS A 54 2.47 4.06 -22.79
CA LYS A 54 2.57 4.56 -24.17
C LYS A 54 1.22 4.61 -24.92
N ARG A 55 0.11 4.26 -24.24
CA ARG A 55 -1.21 4.35 -24.87
C ARG A 55 -1.58 5.81 -25.15
N GLU A 56 -2.07 6.11 -26.34
CA GLU A 56 -2.46 7.47 -26.75
C GLU A 56 -3.60 8.06 -25.89
N ASN A 57 -4.47 7.20 -25.37
CA ASN A 57 -5.59 7.58 -24.51
C ASN A 57 -5.21 7.68 -23.01
N LEU A 58 -3.93 7.56 -22.66
CA LEU A 58 -3.42 7.66 -21.28
C LEU A 58 -2.44 8.83 -21.16
N LYS A 59 -2.78 9.83 -20.37
CA LYS A 59 -1.88 10.91 -19.98
C LYS A 59 -1.54 10.79 -18.50
N ILE A 60 -0.25 10.74 -18.17
CA ILE A 60 0.26 10.66 -16.80
C ILE A 60 0.96 11.97 -16.50
N GLU A 61 0.44 12.70 -15.51
CA GLU A 61 1.05 13.91 -14.99
C GLU A 61 1.63 13.63 -13.61
N THR A 62 2.92 13.86 -13.44
CA THR A 62 3.64 13.73 -12.17
C THR A 62 4.00 15.07 -11.58
N ASN A 63 4.42 15.09 -10.31
CA ASN A 63 4.74 16.34 -9.58
C ASN A 63 3.57 17.32 -9.54
N CYS A 64 2.35 16.79 -9.49
CA CYS A 64 1.13 17.56 -9.38
C CYS A 64 0.59 17.45 -7.95
N HIS A 65 0.36 18.58 -7.31
CA HIS A 65 -0.31 18.65 -6.01
C HIS A 65 -1.80 18.98 -6.24
N VAL A 66 -2.67 17.99 -6.03
CA VAL A 66 -4.12 18.18 -6.15
C VAL A 66 -4.61 19.05 -5.00
N GLU A 67 -5.25 20.17 -5.31
CA GLU A 67 -5.84 21.09 -4.35
C GLU A 67 -7.26 20.67 -3.97
N LYS A 68 -8.12 20.52 -4.99
CA LYS A 68 -9.54 20.17 -4.80
C LYS A 68 -10.19 19.63 -6.07
N ILE A 69 -11.34 18.99 -5.87
CA ILE A 69 -12.31 18.68 -6.93
C ILE A 69 -13.31 19.83 -7.01
N ASN A 70 -13.58 20.30 -8.22
CA ASN A 70 -14.58 21.33 -8.46
C ASN A 70 -15.92 20.69 -8.83
N PHE A 71 -17.00 21.27 -8.28
CA PHE A 71 -18.36 20.79 -8.45
C PHE A 71 -19.23 21.82 -9.17
N ASP A 72 -20.14 21.31 -10.01
CA ASP A 72 -21.30 22.05 -10.51
C ASP A 72 -22.54 21.45 -9.82
N GLY A 73 -23.13 22.22 -8.88
CA GLY A 73 -24.06 21.65 -7.91
C GLY A 73 -23.39 20.54 -7.08
N THR A 74 -23.83 19.30 -7.26
CA THR A 74 -23.24 18.09 -6.62
C THR A 74 -22.46 17.21 -7.59
N LYS A 75 -22.34 17.61 -8.86
CA LYS A 75 -21.61 16.88 -9.89
C LYS A 75 -20.15 17.31 -9.93
N ALA A 76 -19.22 16.36 -9.74
CA ALA A 76 -17.79 16.59 -9.91
C ALA A 76 -17.47 16.81 -11.40
N VAL A 77 -16.85 17.95 -11.75
CA VAL A 77 -16.64 18.36 -13.15
C VAL A 77 -15.18 18.59 -13.52
N SER A 78 -14.32 18.89 -12.55
CA SER A 78 -12.89 19.13 -12.81
C SER A 78 -12.06 18.96 -11.54
N VAL A 79 -10.74 18.92 -11.72
CA VAL A 79 -9.76 18.87 -10.63
C VAL A 79 -8.83 20.06 -10.78
N SER A 80 -8.64 20.82 -9.69
CA SER A 80 -7.62 21.86 -9.57
C SER A 80 -6.36 21.30 -8.94
N PHE A 81 -5.20 21.61 -9.49
CA PHE A 81 -3.91 21.14 -9.00
C PHE A 81 -2.79 22.13 -9.29
N TRP A 82 -1.76 22.10 -8.48
CA TRP A 82 -0.53 22.87 -8.64
C TRP A 82 0.53 22.02 -9.34
N LYS A 83 1.20 22.59 -10.31
CA LYS A 83 2.36 22.04 -10.98
C LYS A 83 3.32 23.18 -11.30
N ASP A 84 4.60 23.03 -10.96
CA ASP A 84 5.65 24.02 -11.19
C ASP A 84 5.28 25.44 -10.67
N ASN A 85 4.61 25.50 -9.50
CA ASN A 85 4.05 26.70 -8.87
C ASN A 85 2.92 27.41 -9.65
N GLU A 86 2.37 26.78 -10.67
CA GLU A 86 1.22 27.26 -11.43
C GLU A 86 -0.04 26.49 -11.07
N SER A 87 -1.16 27.20 -10.96
CA SER A 87 -2.48 26.58 -10.77
C SER A 87 -3.04 26.12 -12.10
N ASN A 88 -3.44 24.86 -12.15
CA ASN A 88 -3.96 24.21 -13.35
C ASN A 88 -5.33 23.59 -13.07
N ILE A 89 -6.15 23.43 -14.12
CA ILE A 89 -7.45 22.77 -14.04
C ILE A 89 -7.56 21.75 -15.17
N VAL A 90 -7.98 20.52 -14.83
CA VAL A 90 -8.34 19.49 -15.79
C VAL A 90 -9.83 19.13 -15.66
N ARG A 91 -10.57 19.12 -16.77
CA ARG A 91 -11.99 18.76 -16.81
C ARG A 91 -12.18 17.26 -17.02
N ALA A 92 -13.19 16.71 -16.38
CA ALA A 92 -13.59 15.32 -16.57
C ALA A 92 -14.86 15.26 -17.45
N ASN A 93 -14.82 14.44 -18.49
CA ASN A 93 -15.98 14.22 -19.37
C ASN A 93 -16.97 13.19 -18.82
N LYS A 94 -16.48 12.24 -18.03
CA LYS A 94 -17.29 11.14 -17.45
C LYS A 94 -17.29 11.18 -15.93
N GLU A 95 -16.14 10.89 -15.32
CA GLU A 95 -16.02 10.74 -13.86
C GLU A 95 -14.63 11.13 -13.37
N ILE A 96 -14.51 11.33 -12.07
CA ILE A 96 -13.24 11.57 -11.37
C ILE A 96 -13.05 10.43 -10.38
N LEU A 97 -11.95 9.67 -10.51
CA LEU A 97 -11.57 8.59 -9.58
C LEU A 97 -10.58 9.14 -8.56
N LEU A 98 -10.99 9.17 -7.30
CA LEU A 98 -10.16 9.64 -6.19
C LEU A 98 -9.46 8.45 -5.51
N SER A 99 -8.15 8.34 -5.70
CA SER A 99 -7.30 7.28 -5.16
C SER A 99 -6.02 7.85 -4.52
N ALA A 100 -6.16 8.91 -3.74
CA ALA A 100 -5.04 9.65 -3.13
C ALA A 100 -4.56 9.05 -1.78
N GLY A 101 -4.96 7.82 -1.48
CA GLY A 101 -4.69 7.14 -0.21
C GLY A 101 -5.64 7.59 0.90
N THR A 102 -5.52 6.94 2.06
CA THR A 102 -6.45 7.11 3.19
C THR A 102 -6.54 8.55 3.67
N ILE A 103 -5.41 9.21 3.86
CA ILE A 103 -5.36 10.60 4.35
C ILE A 103 -5.63 11.58 3.21
N GLY A 104 -4.94 11.43 2.07
CA GLY A 104 -5.04 12.37 0.95
C GLY A 104 -6.43 12.43 0.35
N SER A 105 -7.13 11.30 0.23
CA SER A 105 -8.51 11.26 -0.30
C SER A 105 -9.47 12.01 0.61
N ALA A 106 -9.40 11.80 1.93
CA ALA A 106 -10.23 12.50 2.90
C ALA A 106 -9.93 14.01 2.91
N GLN A 107 -8.66 14.40 2.80
CA GLN A 107 -8.24 15.79 2.71
C GLN A 107 -8.80 16.46 1.45
N ILE A 108 -8.63 15.86 0.27
CA ILE A 108 -9.14 16.38 -1.00
C ILE A 108 -10.67 16.53 -0.95
N LEU A 109 -11.40 15.57 -0.38
CA LEU A 109 -12.85 15.71 -0.21
C LEU A 109 -13.22 16.91 0.66
N GLN A 110 -12.57 17.08 1.81
CA GLN A 110 -12.85 18.19 2.71
C GLN A 110 -12.50 19.55 2.07
N THR A 111 -11.34 19.70 1.43
CA THR A 111 -10.97 20.94 0.71
C THR A 111 -11.90 21.23 -0.47
N SER A 112 -12.59 20.19 -0.97
CA SER A 112 -13.59 20.31 -2.04
C SER A 112 -15.01 20.62 -1.54
N GLY A 113 -15.21 20.76 -0.22
CA GLY A 113 -16.51 21.05 0.38
C GLY A 113 -17.35 19.81 0.69
N VAL A 114 -16.75 18.62 0.72
CA VAL A 114 -17.41 17.36 1.06
C VAL A 114 -16.88 16.85 2.40
N GLY A 115 -17.68 16.90 3.46
CA GLY A 115 -17.27 16.54 4.82
C GLY A 115 -18.28 17.00 5.86
N SER A 116 -17.87 17.06 7.15
CA SER A 116 -18.71 17.60 8.20
C SER A 116 -18.99 19.09 7.95
N GLY A 117 -20.26 19.46 7.80
CA GLY A 117 -20.68 20.83 7.51
C GLY A 117 -20.20 21.83 8.56
N GLU A 118 -20.24 21.47 9.84
CA GLU A 118 -19.72 22.28 10.94
C GLU A 118 -18.22 22.54 10.81
N LYS A 119 -17.43 21.48 10.59
CA LYS A 119 -15.98 21.58 10.41
C LYS A 119 -15.61 22.42 9.18
N LEU A 120 -16.30 22.21 8.07
CA LEU A 120 -16.06 22.96 6.84
C LEU A 120 -16.38 24.45 7.01
N SER A 121 -17.49 24.76 7.68
CA SER A 121 -17.89 26.15 7.99
C SER A 121 -16.85 26.86 8.87
N ASN A 122 -16.35 26.19 9.90
CA ASN A 122 -15.31 26.73 10.78
C ASN A 122 -13.98 27.00 10.05
N LEU A 123 -13.73 26.30 8.95
CA LEU A 123 -12.56 26.49 8.08
C LEU A 123 -12.82 27.46 6.93
N GLY A 124 -14.00 28.06 6.83
CA GLY A 124 -14.38 28.97 5.73
C GLY A 124 -14.55 28.25 4.39
N ILE A 125 -14.71 26.91 4.40
CA ILE A 125 -14.87 26.11 3.18
C ILE A 125 -16.36 26.01 2.85
N LYS A 126 -16.73 26.41 1.63
CA LYS A 126 -18.11 26.29 1.14
C LYS A 126 -18.52 24.82 1.09
N MET A 127 -19.55 24.47 1.87
CA MET A 127 -20.11 23.13 1.88
C MET A 127 -20.83 22.80 0.57
N ILE A 128 -20.47 21.68 -0.05
CA ILE A 128 -21.14 21.06 -1.19
C ILE A 128 -22.05 19.93 -0.72
N LYS A 129 -21.52 19.10 0.18
CA LYS A 129 -22.28 17.98 0.75
C LYS A 129 -21.85 17.71 2.20
N ASP A 130 -22.82 17.68 3.10
CA ASP A 130 -22.56 17.24 4.49
C ASP A 130 -22.43 15.72 4.53
N LEU A 131 -21.22 15.24 4.75
CA LEU A 131 -20.86 13.83 4.93
C LEU A 131 -19.96 13.72 6.17
N LYS A 132 -20.57 13.53 7.33
CA LYS A 132 -19.89 13.55 8.64
C LYS A 132 -18.78 12.49 8.78
N GLY A 133 -18.87 11.38 8.04
CA GLY A 133 -17.88 10.29 8.06
C GLY A 133 -16.56 10.62 7.36
N VAL A 134 -16.52 11.64 6.50
CA VAL A 134 -15.29 11.99 5.76
C VAL A 134 -14.22 12.51 6.71
N GLY A 135 -13.07 11.82 6.74
CA GLY A 135 -11.96 12.14 7.64
C GLY A 135 -12.19 11.72 9.10
N GLN A 136 -13.13 10.81 9.35
CA GLN A 136 -13.39 10.22 10.65
C GLN A 136 -13.04 8.73 10.64
N ASN A 137 -12.97 8.14 11.85
CA ASN A 137 -12.78 6.70 12.06
C ASN A 137 -11.55 6.12 11.35
N LEU A 138 -10.45 6.88 11.33
CA LEU A 138 -9.17 6.35 10.84
C LEU A 138 -8.79 5.12 11.68
N GLN A 139 -8.58 4.00 11.00
CA GLN A 139 -8.18 2.74 11.60
C GLN A 139 -6.92 2.22 10.94
N ASP A 140 -6.10 1.51 11.71
CA ASP A 140 -4.91 0.81 11.23
C ASP A 140 -4.84 -0.57 11.88
N HIS A 141 -4.09 -1.47 11.28
CA HIS A 141 -3.94 -2.83 11.80
C HIS A 141 -3.13 -2.83 13.10
N LEU A 142 -3.70 -3.41 14.17
CA LEU A 142 -2.91 -3.75 15.34
C LEU A 142 -1.99 -4.91 14.96
N MET A 143 -0.68 -4.66 15.00
CA MET A 143 0.32 -5.67 14.66
C MET A 143 1.24 -5.94 15.85
N PHE A 144 1.36 -7.20 16.22
CA PHE A 144 2.35 -7.66 17.17
C PHE A 144 3.46 -8.43 16.46
N ARG A 145 4.71 -8.07 16.71
CA ARG A 145 5.90 -8.74 16.14
C ARG A 145 6.68 -9.42 17.25
N PRO A 146 6.42 -10.70 17.56
CA PRO A 146 7.18 -11.41 18.54
C PRO A 146 8.60 -11.66 18.05
N VAL A 147 9.58 -11.41 18.92
CA VAL A 147 11.00 -11.66 18.63
C VAL A 147 11.52 -12.72 19.59
N TYR A 148 12.02 -13.80 19.04
CA TYR A 148 12.55 -14.93 19.82
C TYR A 148 14.01 -15.17 19.54
N LYS A 149 14.78 -15.46 20.59
CA LYS A 149 16.14 -15.99 20.47
C LYS A 149 16.07 -17.50 20.26
N VAL A 150 16.52 -17.97 19.12
CA VAL A 150 16.57 -19.40 18.80
C VAL A 150 17.94 -19.99 19.13
N LYS A 151 17.96 -21.27 19.56
CA LYS A 151 19.16 -22.04 19.81
C LYS A 151 19.19 -23.25 18.88
N ASN A 152 20.39 -23.70 18.51
CA ASN A 152 20.62 -24.89 17.67
C ASN A 152 19.95 -24.82 16.28
N LEU A 153 19.72 -23.62 15.76
CA LEU A 153 19.16 -23.38 14.43
C LEU A 153 20.08 -22.43 13.64
N LYS A 154 20.24 -22.72 12.36
CA LYS A 154 20.90 -21.81 11.43
C LYS A 154 19.93 -20.73 11.03
N SER A 155 20.12 -19.51 11.49
CA SER A 155 19.37 -18.33 11.07
C SER A 155 20.13 -17.56 10.00
N LEU A 156 19.40 -16.69 9.28
CA LEU A 156 20.00 -15.79 8.29
C LEU A 156 21.04 -14.84 8.91
N ASN A 157 20.88 -14.50 10.20
CA ASN A 157 21.79 -13.62 10.94
C ASN A 157 23.24 -14.08 10.88
N GLY A 158 23.48 -15.40 10.95
CA GLY A 158 24.83 -15.95 10.85
C GLY A 158 25.51 -15.71 9.49
N LYS A 159 24.72 -15.67 8.41
CA LYS A 159 25.22 -15.34 7.06
C LYS A 159 25.41 -13.84 6.86
N ILE A 160 24.44 -13.03 7.28
CA ILE A 160 24.45 -11.57 7.11
C ILE A 160 25.57 -10.91 7.94
N ASN A 161 25.91 -11.45 9.10
CA ASN A 161 26.98 -10.92 9.95
C ASN A 161 28.40 -11.31 9.49
N SER A 162 28.55 -11.97 8.34
CA SER A 162 29.82 -12.34 7.74
C SER A 162 30.04 -11.61 6.43
N LEU A 163 31.20 -10.99 6.24
CA LEU A 163 31.58 -10.34 4.97
C LEU A 163 31.50 -11.31 3.78
N PHE A 164 32.00 -12.53 3.97
CA PHE A 164 31.93 -13.58 2.95
C PHE A 164 30.50 -14.04 2.68
N GLY A 165 29.68 -14.17 3.74
CA GLY A 165 28.25 -14.47 3.62
C GLY A 165 27.50 -13.40 2.82
N ASN A 166 27.76 -12.12 3.08
CA ASN A 166 27.15 -11.01 2.34
C ASN A 166 27.56 -11.02 0.87
N LEU A 167 28.83 -11.29 0.57
CA LEU A 167 29.30 -11.42 -0.79
C LEU A 167 28.58 -12.54 -1.55
N LEU A 168 28.45 -13.71 -0.94
CA LEU A 168 27.73 -14.85 -1.55
C LEU A 168 26.25 -14.54 -1.77
N ILE A 169 25.57 -13.89 -0.81
CA ILE A 169 24.17 -13.47 -0.95
C ILE A 169 24.03 -12.45 -2.10
N GLY A 170 24.96 -11.50 -2.20
CA GLY A 170 24.97 -10.52 -3.30
C GLY A 170 25.17 -11.17 -4.66
N LEU A 171 26.11 -12.10 -4.79
CA LEU A 171 26.35 -12.85 -6.02
C LEU A 171 25.15 -13.72 -6.42
N GLU A 172 24.55 -14.41 -5.46
CA GLU A 172 23.33 -15.18 -5.69
C GLU A 172 22.19 -14.30 -6.26
N TYR A 173 22.01 -13.13 -5.68
CA TYR A 173 21.00 -12.17 -6.16
C TYR A 173 21.30 -11.65 -7.56
N ILE A 174 22.55 -11.23 -7.84
CA ILE A 174 22.94 -10.69 -9.14
C ILE A 174 22.77 -11.72 -10.26
N PHE A 175 23.22 -12.95 -10.03
CA PHE A 175 23.22 -13.98 -11.08
C PHE A 175 21.95 -14.81 -11.20
N LYS A 176 21.22 -15.00 -10.08
CA LYS A 176 20.06 -15.88 -10.03
C LYS A 176 18.76 -15.18 -9.71
N GLN A 177 18.80 -13.91 -9.27
CA GLN A 177 17.66 -13.17 -8.74
C GLN A 177 16.88 -14.00 -7.69
N SER A 178 17.62 -14.65 -6.80
CA SER A 178 17.10 -15.52 -5.76
C SER A 178 17.81 -15.29 -4.42
N GLY A 179 17.41 -16.02 -3.39
CA GLY A 179 18.03 -15.99 -2.08
C GLY A 179 17.53 -14.86 -1.16
N PRO A 180 18.28 -14.59 -0.08
CA PRO A 180 17.81 -13.69 0.98
C PRO A 180 17.46 -12.27 0.55
N MET A 181 18.04 -11.75 -0.53
CA MET A 181 17.76 -10.39 -1.02
C MET A 181 16.40 -10.28 -1.73
N THR A 182 15.79 -11.39 -2.10
CA THR A 182 14.43 -11.41 -2.70
C THR A 182 13.34 -11.58 -1.65
N MET A 183 13.69 -11.82 -0.41
CA MET A 183 12.75 -12.15 0.64
C MET A 183 12.18 -10.88 1.29
N GLY A 184 10.88 -10.86 1.54
CA GLY A 184 10.25 -9.83 2.36
C GLY A 184 10.76 -9.88 3.81
N ALA A 185 10.67 -8.76 4.52
CA ALA A 185 11.11 -8.65 5.92
C ALA A 185 10.31 -9.57 6.87
N SER A 186 9.08 -9.90 6.51
CA SER A 186 8.23 -10.88 7.21
C SER A 186 7.78 -11.92 6.19
N GLN A 187 7.84 -13.19 6.55
CA GLN A 187 7.55 -14.29 5.63
C GLN A 187 6.28 -15.05 5.99
N VAL A 188 5.98 -15.13 7.29
CA VAL A 188 4.80 -15.81 7.82
C VAL A 188 4.04 -14.85 8.73
N CYS A 189 2.75 -14.91 8.68
CA CYS A 189 1.86 -14.22 9.61
C CYS A 189 0.70 -15.11 10.04
N GLY A 190 -0.05 -14.65 11.03
CA GLY A 190 -1.34 -15.20 11.45
C GLY A 190 -2.32 -14.07 11.73
N PHE A 191 -3.57 -14.32 11.46
CA PHE A 191 -4.72 -13.45 11.74
C PHE A 191 -5.71 -14.16 12.63
#